data_2e57473b4aad9f3646a251b8dea782fa
#
_entry.id   2e57473b4aad9f3646a251b8dea782fa
#
_cell.length_a   1.000
_cell.length_b   1.000
_cell.length_c   1.000
_cell.angle_alpha   90.00
_cell.angle_beta   90.00
_cell.angle_gamma   90.00
#
_symmetry.space_group_name_H-M   'P 1'
#
loop_
_entity.id
_entity.type
_entity.pdbx_description
1 polymer ?
#
loop_
_entity_poly.entity_id
_entity_poly.type
_entity_poly.pdbx_seq_one_letter_code
_entity_poly.pdbx_strand_id
1 'polypeptide(L)'
;MNATIASLHRINPASVGLSDFGRPGNYFERQIARWSKQYLEDTDAGRDQGMDRLVEWLPANIPPGDETSIVHGDFRCDNMIFHPTEPRVLAVLDWELSTLGHPLADFAYHAMMFRMPPDIVAGLAGADTSMLGIPSEADYLAAYCRRTHRELISETDYAFYVAFNFFRLAAIFHGIKGRVIRGTAASAHARERAKSSPKLVALALESMEACI
;
A
#
# COMPACT_ATOMS: atom_id res chain seq x y z
N MET A 1 -0.86 -14.34 -7.11
CA MET A 1 -0.36 -13.11 -6.45
C MET A 1 0.03 -13.35 -4.99
N ASN A 2 -0.85 -13.82 -4.10
CA ASN A 2 -0.54 -14.05 -2.68
C ASN A 2 0.71 -14.92 -2.44
N ALA A 3 0.84 -16.07 -3.14
CA ALA A 3 2.02 -16.92 -3.03
C ALA A 3 3.31 -16.22 -3.52
N THR A 4 3.20 -15.37 -4.53
CA THR A 4 4.34 -14.64 -5.11
C THR A 4 4.89 -13.60 -4.14
N ILE A 5 4.02 -12.77 -3.54
CA ILE A 5 4.46 -11.77 -2.55
C ILE A 5 4.98 -12.45 -1.28
N ALA A 6 4.34 -13.54 -0.84
CA ALA A 6 4.83 -14.32 0.31
C ALA A 6 6.21 -14.93 0.04
N SER A 7 6.47 -15.42 -1.17
CA SER A 7 7.79 -15.93 -1.56
C SER A 7 8.85 -14.83 -1.57
N LEU A 8 8.52 -13.64 -2.06
CA LEU A 8 9.41 -12.48 -2.03
C LEU A 8 9.79 -12.11 -0.59
N HIS A 9 8.79 -11.99 0.29
CA HIS A 9 9.00 -11.57 1.67
C HIS A 9 9.75 -12.59 2.54
N ARG A 10 9.82 -13.85 2.10
CA ARG A 10 10.59 -14.90 2.78
C ARG A 10 12.07 -14.94 2.39
N ILE A 11 12.46 -14.21 1.38
CA ILE A 11 13.86 -14.14 0.97
C ILE A 11 14.64 -13.37 2.04
N ASN A 12 15.70 -14.01 2.58
CA ASN A 12 16.65 -13.30 3.43
C ASN A 12 17.53 -12.42 2.51
N PRO A 13 17.49 -11.08 2.65
CA PRO A 13 18.24 -10.18 1.77
C PRO A 13 19.75 -10.49 1.74
N ALA A 14 20.33 -10.86 2.87
CA ALA A 14 21.76 -11.17 2.96
C ALA A 14 22.13 -12.43 2.16
N SER A 15 21.24 -13.42 2.11
CA SER A 15 21.51 -14.68 1.38
C SER A 15 21.54 -14.52 -0.14
N VAL A 16 21.03 -13.39 -0.65
CA VAL A 16 20.98 -13.07 -2.09
C VAL A 16 21.82 -11.84 -2.44
N GLY A 17 22.68 -11.37 -1.53
CA GLY A 17 23.59 -10.27 -1.77
C GLY A 17 22.93 -8.88 -1.77
N LEU A 18 21.77 -8.72 -1.11
CA LEU A 18 21.00 -7.49 -1.05
C LEU A 18 20.96 -6.85 0.35
N SER A 19 21.97 -7.06 1.18
CA SER A 19 22.05 -6.49 2.53
C SER A 19 22.06 -4.94 2.53
N ASP A 20 22.53 -4.33 1.46
CA ASP A 20 22.66 -2.89 1.25
C ASP A 20 21.64 -2.32 0.24
N PHE A 21 20.65 -3.12 -0.16
CA PHE A 21 19.63 -2.72 -1.14
C PHE A 21 18.68 -1.62 -0.64
N GLY A 22 18.75 -1.30 0.64
CA GLY A 22 17.97 -0.25 1.27
C GLY A 22 18.37 -0.05 2.73
N ARG A 23 17.68 0.84 3.40
CA ARG A 23 17.92 1.10 4.82
C ARG A 23 17.02 0.20 5.67
N PRO A 24 17.54 -0.77 6.43
CA PRO A 24 16.74 -1.61 7.31
C PRO A 24 16.19 -0.80 8.49
N GLY A 25 15.12 -1.31 9.09
CA GLY A 25 14.52 -0.77 10.31
C GLY A 25 13.74 0.53 10.14
N ASN A 26 12.84 0.81 11.08
CA ASN A 26 12.03 2.02 11.18
C ASN A 26 11.32 2.39 9.86
N TYR A 27 10.81 1.38 9.15
CA TYR A 27 10.23 1.60 7.81
C TYR A 27 9.02 2.52 7.87
N PHE A 28 8.08 2.25 8.78
CA PHE A 28 6.86 3.05 8.89
C PHE A 28 7.14 4.49 9.28
N GLU A 29 7.99 4.72 10.28
CA GLU A 29 8.35 6.09 10.72
C GLU A 29 8.90 6.91 9.55
N ARG A 30 9.83 6.33 8.78
CA ARG A 30 10.43 7.02 7.63
C ARG A 30 9.42 7.29 6.53
N GLN A 31 8.55 6.33 6.23
CA GLN A 31 7.56 6.49 5.16
C GLN A 31 6.47 7.49 5.57
N ILE A 32 5.98 7.41 6.81
CA ILE A 32 5.00 8.37 7.35
C ILE A 32 5.59 9.78 7.31
N ALA A 33 6.82 9.96 7.82
CA ALA A 33 7.49 11.26 7.80
C ALA A 33 7.66 11.80 6.37
N ARG A 34 8.06 10.95 5.42
CA ARG A 34 8.22 11.33 4.00
C ARG A 34 6.91 11.82 3.40
N TRP A 35 5.83 11.05 3.53
CA TRP A 35 4.56 11.36 2.90
C TRP A 35 3.83 12.51 3.59
N SER A 36 3.95 12.62 4.92
CA SER A 36 3.49 13.78 5.69
C SER A 36 4.19 15.05 5.26
N LYS A 37 5.51 15.01 5.12
CA LYS A 37 6.29 16.15 4.63
C LYS A 37 5.82 16.58 3.23
N GLN A 38 5.70 15.63 2.28
CA GLN A 38 5.23 15.94 0.93
C GLN A 38 3.85 16.59 0.93
N TYR A 39 2.92 16.09 1.75
CA TYR A 39 1.59 16.65 1.89
C TYR A 39 1.63 18.07 2.47
N LEU A 40 2.37 18.27 3.56
CA LEU A 40 2.44 19.55 4.28
C LEU A 40 3.12 20.66 3.47
N GLU A 41 4.12 20.32 2.65
CA GLU A 41 4.90 21.27 1.85
C GLU A 41 4.19 21.70 0.56
N ASP A 42 3.25 20.91 0.02
CA ASP A 42 2.51 21.28 -1.21
C ASP A 42 1.32 22.21 -0.86
N THR A 43 1.63 23.48 -0.62
CA THR A 43 0.66 24.50 -0.22
C THR A 43 -0.36 24.83 -1.32
N ASP A 44 0.01 24.66 -2.62
CA ASP A 44 -0.88 24.90 -3.75
C ASP A 44 -2.04 23.91 -3.79
N ALA A 45 -1.80 22.67 -3.38
CA ALA A 45 -2.83 21.65 -3.30
C ALA A 45 -3.81 21.89 -2.13
N GLY A 46 -3.43 22.75 -1.17
CA GLY A 46 -4.22 23.08 0.02
C GLY A 46 -4.17 21.99 1.09
N ARG A 47 -4.91 22.21 2.19
CA ARG A 47 -4.99 21.27 3.32
C ARG A 47 -6.29 20.48 3.26
N ASP A 48 -6.24 19.29 3.83
CA ASP A 48 -7.38 18.38 4.03
C ASP A 48 -7.41 17.94 5.49
N GLN A 49 -8.53 18.18 6.20
CA GLN A 49 -8.64 17.88 7.63
C GLN A 49 -8.47 16.39 7.93
N GLY A 50 -8.88 15.51 7.04
CA GLY A 50 -8.68 14.07 7.21
C GLY A 50 -7.22 13.68 7.09
N MET A 51 -6.49 14.28 6.14
CA MET A 51 -5.03 14.10 6.04
C MET A 51 -4.32 14.63 7.27
N ASP A 52 -4.74 15.78 7.81
CA ASP A 52 -4.15 16.34 9.03
C ASP A 52 -4.30 15.39 10.22
N ARG A 53 -5.49 14.80 10.41
CA ARG A 53 -5.73 13.75 11.42
C ARG A 53 -4.83 12.54 11.24
N LEU A 54 -4.65 12.07 10.00
CA LEU A 54 -3.80 10.91 9.68
C LEU A 54 -2.31 11.20 9.93
N VAL A 55 -1.84 12.42 9.62
CA VAL A 55 -0.47 12.87 9.91
C VAL A 55 -0.15 12.82 11.40
N GLU A 56 -1.13 13.14 12.24
CA GLU A 56 -0.98 13.09 13.71
C GLU A 56 -1.12 11.66 14.26
N TRP A 57 -2.08 10.90 13.75
CA TRP A 57 -2.43 9.59 14.27
C TRP A 57 -1.42 8.50 13.90
N LEU A 58 -0.99 8.44 12.63
CA LEU A 58 -0.16 7.34 12.14
C LEU A 58 1.14 7.16 12.93
N PRO A 59 1.95 8.20 13.24
CA PRO A 59 3.19 7.99 13.97
C PRO A 59 2.99 7.54 15.41
N ALA A 60 1.83 7.84 16.01
CA ALA A 60 1.49 7.48 17.39
C ALA A 60 0.94 6.04 17.52
N ASN A 61 0.60 5.38 16.41
CA ASN A 61 -0.09 4.09 16.40
C ASN A 61 0.64 3.01 15.59
N ILE A 62 1.93 3.18 15.31
CA ILE A 62 2.71 2.16 14.60
C ILE A 62 2.69 0.87 15.42
N PRO A 63 2.24 -0.27 14.85
CA PRO A 63 2.26 -1.54 15.54
C PRO A 63 3.67 -1.92 16.00
N PRO A 64 3.80 -2.60 17.15
CA PRO A 64 5.09 -3.02 17.67
C PRO A 64 5.74 -4.07 16.75
N GLY A 65 7.06 -4.09 16.78
CA GLY A 65 7.86 -4.98 15.93
C GLY A 65 8.43 -4.24 14.73
N ASP A 66 9.60 -4.67 14.32
CA ASP A 66 10.30 -4.11 13.16
C ASP A 66 10.84 -5.26 12.32
N GLU A 67 10.19 -5.49 11.20
CA GLU A 67 10.59 -6.53 10.25
C GLU A 67 11.24 -5.89 9.02
N THR A 68 12.25 -6.57 8.48
CA THR A 68 12.90 -6.14 7.24
C THR A 68 12.90 -7.27 6.22
N SER A 69 12.36 -6.98 5.05
CA SER A 69 12.30 -7.88 3.90
C SER A 69 12.60 -7.10 2.62
N ILE A 70 12.80 -7.81 1.51
CA ILE A 70 12.73 -7.20 0.18
C ILE A 70 11.27 -6.92 -0.09
N VAL A 71 10.91 -5.64 -0.29
CA VAL A 71 9.57 -5.21 -0.66
C VAL A 71 9.56 -4.68 -2.08
N HIS A 72 8.46 -4.90 -2.78
CA HIS A 72 8.29 -4.41 -4.15
C HIS A 72 7.94 -2.91 -4.19
N GLY A 73 7.12 -2.46 -3.25
CA GLY A 73 6.70 -1.07 -3.12
C GLY A 73 5.53 -0.64 -4.03
N ASP A 74 5.22 -1.41 -5.09
CA ASP A 74 4.04 -1.25 -5.96
C ASP A 74 3.53 -2.61 -6.46
N PHE A 75 3.32 -3.56 -5.53
CA PHE A 75 2.91 -4.93 -5.86
C PHE A 75 1.43 -4.98 -6.25
N ARG A 76 1.15 -5.00 -7.55
CA ARG A 76 -0.19 -4.98 -8.12
C ARG A 76 -0.26 -5.79 -9.42
N CYS A 77 -1.47 -6.15 -9.85
CA CYS A 77 -1.64 -7.03 -11.03
C CYS A 77 -1.09 -6.42 -12.33
N ASP A 78 -1.11 -5.09 -12.46
CA ASP A 78 -0.56 -4.41 -13.64
C ASP A 78 0.95 -4.61 -13.78
N ASN A 79 1.64 -4.89 -12.66
CA ASN A 79 3.08 -5.12 -12.60
C ASN A 79 3.42 -6.63 -12.64
N MET A 80 2.57 -7.45 -13.27
CA MET A 80 2.77 -8.90 -13.34
C MET A 80 2.49 -9.47 -14.73
N ILE A 81 3.26 -10.47 -15.09
CA ILE A 81 2.98 -11.33 -16.23
C ILE A 81 2.41 -12.63 -15.69
N PHE A 82 1.18 -12.94 -16.09
CA PHE A 82 0.52 -14.19 -15.75
C PHE A 82 0.71 -15.22 -16.85
N HIS A 83 0.72 -16.49 -16.45
CA HIS A 83 0.70 -17.59 -17.43
C HIS A 83 -0.65 -17.60 -18.17
N PRO A 84 -0.67 -17.81 -19.50
CA PRO A 84 -1.90 -17.67 -20.31
C PRO A 84 -2.99 -18.68 -19.97
N THR A 85 -2.64 -19.84 -19.41
CA THR A 85 -3.58 -20.95 -19.14
C THR A 85 -3.47 -21.54 -17.73
N GLU A 86 -2.45 -21.16 -16.94
CA GLU A 86 -2.25 -21.66 -15.59
C GLU A 86 -2.39 -20.52 -14.56
N PRO A 87 -2.91 -20.77 -13.35
CA PRO A 87 -3.10 -19.76 -12.34
C PRO A 87 -1.77 -19.41 -11.61
N ARG A 88 -0.75 -18.99 -12.34
CA ARG A 88 0.57 -18.61 -11.80
C ARG A 88 1.13 -17.35 -12.42
N VAL A 89 1.90 -16.63 -11.64
CA VAL A 89 2.70 -15.47 -12.06
C VAL A 89 3.98 -16.00 -12.71
N LEU A 90 4.33 -15.50 -13.89
CA LEU A 90 5.57 -15.79 -14.60
C LEU A 90 6.67 -14.81 -14.23
N ALA A 91 6.33 -13.53 -14.10
CA ALA A 91 7.26 -12.48 -13.75
C ALA A 91 6.57 -11.36 -12.96
N VAL A 92 7.35 -10.68 -12.14
CA VAL A 92 6.99 -9.42 -11.49
C VAL A 92 7.84 -8.34 -12.14
N LEU A 93 7.23 -7.22 -12.49
CA LEU A 93 7.81 -6.10 -13.25
C LEU A 93 7.84 -4.85 -12.35
N ASP A 94 8.57 -3.83 -12.83
CA ASP A 94 8.55 -2.47 -12.25
C ASP A 94 9.09 -2.40 -10.81
N TRP A 95 10.34 -2.83 -10.66
CA TRP A 95 11.07 -2.89 -9.39
C TRP A 95 11.67 -1.56 -8.93
N GLU A 96 11.39 -0.45 -9.60
CA GLU A 96 12.01 0.85 -9.32
C GLU A 96 11.74 1.40 -7.91
N LEU A 97 10.64 0.97 -7.27
CA LEU A 97 10.28 1.32 -5.89
C LEU A 97 10.72 0.28 -4.86
N SER A 98 11.37 -0.80 -5.32
CA SER A 98 11.80 -1.88 -4.44
C SER A 98 12.93 -1.43 -3.51
N THR A 99 12.91 -1.95 -2.29
CA THR A 99 13.89 -1.62 -1.25
C THR A 99 13.83 -2.66 -0.12
N LEU A 100 14.69 -2.48 0.89
CA LEU A 100 14.47 -3.12 2.19
C LEU A 100 13.38 -2.36 2.96
N GLY A 101 12.30 -3.06 3.32
CA GLY A 101 11.14 -2.48 3.96
C GLY A 101 10.34 -3.47 4.78
N HIS A 102 9.24 -2.99 5.37
CA HIS A 102 8.37 -3.83 6.19
C HIS A 102 7.43 -4.66 5.30
N PRO A 103 7.45 -6.00 5.39
CA PRO A 103 6.66 -6.86 4.49
C PRO A 103 5.15 -6.63 4.58
N LEU A 104 4.63 -6.27 5.77
CA LEU A 104 3.20 -6.00 5.92
C LEU A 104 2.77 -4.67 5.30
N ALA A 105 3.68 -3.70 5.15
CA ALA A 105 3.40 -2.49 4.37
C ALA A 105 3.17 -2.82 2.89
N ASP A 106 4.01 -3.70 2.32
CA ASP A 106 3.91 -4.12 0.92
C ASP A 106 2.69 -5.04 0.68
N PHE A 107 2.46 -5.98 1.60
CA PHE A 107 1.28 -6.84 1.53
C PHE A 107 -0.03 -6.05 1.64
N ALA A 108 -0.14 -5.14 2.62
CA ALA A 108 -1.34 -4.34 2.80
C ALA A 108 -1.56 -3.33 1.64
N TYR A 109 -0.50 -2.85 0.97
CA TYR A 109 -0.63 -2.07 -0.26
C TYR A 109 -1.36 -2.85 -1.35
N HIS A 110 -0.99 -4.12 -1.53
CA HIS A 110 -1.69 -4.99 -2.46
C HIS A 110 -3.11 -5.33 -1.98
N ALA A 111 -3.27 -5.67 -0.70
CA ALA A 111 -4.53 -6.10 -0.13
C ALA A 111 -5.57 -4.96 0.00
N MET A 112 -5.16 -3.69 0.11
CA MET A 112 -6.10 -2.57 0.14
C MET A 112 -7.02 -2.52 -1.10
N MET A 113 -6.68 -3.22 -2.19
CA MET A 113 -7.52 -3.34 -3.38
C MET A 113 -8.87 -4.02 -3.11
N PHE A 114 -9.00 -4.82 -2.05
CA PHE A 114 -10.30 -5.35 -1.61
C PHE A 114 -11.27 -4.24 -1.20
N ARG A 115 -10.74 -3.14 -0.66
CA ARG A 115 -11.49 -1.97 -0.17
C ARG A 115 -11.49 -0.80 -1.16
N MET A 116 -10.65 -0.86 -2.18
CA MET A 116 -10.50 0.19 -3.19
C MET A 116 -11.70 0.21 -4.13
N PRO A 117 -12.39 1.35 -4.30
CA PRO A 117 -13.42 1.51 -5.31
C PRO A 117 -12.86 1.38 -6.75
N PRO A 118 -13.62 0.76 -7.67
CA PRO A 118 -13.17 0.53 -9.04
C PRO A 118 -13.01 1.81 -9.86
N ASP A 119 -13.62 2.90 -9.44
CA ASP A 119 -13.56 4.22 -10.11
C ASP A 119 -12.31 5.05 -9.74
N ILE A 120 -11.53 4.63 -8.75
CA ILE A 120 -10.29 5.31 -8.36
C ILE A 120 -9.07 4.63 -9.01
N VAL A 121 -8.90 3.38 -8.71
CA VAL A 121 -7.92 2.45 -9.28
C VAL A 121 -8.64 1.11 -9.33
N ALA A 122 -8.39 0.26 -10.28
CA ALA A 122 -9.08 -1.03 -10.47
C ALA A 122 -9.16 -1.88 -9.18
N GLY A 123 -10.07 -1.51 -8.29
CA GLY A 123 -10.31 -2.14 -6.99
C GLY A 123 -11.50 -3.10 -7.01
N LEU A 124 -11.70 -3.81 -5.91
CA LEU A 124 -12.70 -4.86 -5.73
C LEU A 124 -13.87 -4.43 -4.83
N ALA A 125 -13.88 -3.20 -4.31
CA ALA A 125 -14.95 -2.74 -3.44
C ALA A 125 -16.31 -2.84 -4.13
N GLY A 126 -17.27 -3.52 -3.48
CA GLY A 126 -18.62 -3.77 -4.02
C GLY A 126 -18.71 -4.93 -5.01
N ALA A 127 -17.61 -5.58 -5.39
CA ALA A 127 -17.65 -6.78 -6.22
C ALA A 127 -18.02 -8.03 -5.41
N ASP A 128 -18.79 -8.93 -6.01
CA ASP A 128 -18.99 -10.26 -5.45
C ASP A 128 -17.74 -11.12 -5.75
N THR A 129 -16.79 -11.08 -4.82
CA THR A 129 -15.52 -11.80 -4.97
C THR A 129 -15.72 -13.31 -5.03
N SER A 130 -16.76 -13.84 -4.40
CA SER A 130 -17.05 -15.28 -4.41
C SER A 130 -17.43 -15.78 -5.81
N MET A 131 -18.25 -15.02 -6.53
CA MET A 131 -18.61 -15.30 -7.93
C MET A 131 -17.44 -15.18 -8.89
N LEU A 132 -16.43 -14.40 -8.52
CA LEU A 132 -15.20 -14.24 -9.29
C LEU A 132 -14.12 -15.30 -8.95
N GLY A 133 -14.38 -16.18 -7.99
CA GLY A 133 -13.39 -17.13 -7.48
C GLY A 133 -12.24 -16.46 -6.73
N ILE A 134 -12.44 -15.24 -6.25
CA ILE A 134 -11.47 -14.50 -5.44
C ILE A 134 -11.80 -14.76 -3.95
N PRO A 135 -10.81 -15.14 -3.11
CA PRO A 135 -11.04 -15.35 -1.68
C PRO A 135 -11.48 -14.05 -0.99
N SER A 136 -12.10 -14.17 0.17
CA SER A 136 -12.34 -13.02 1.04
C SER A 136 -11.03 -12.34 1.45
N GLU A 137 -11.08 -11.05 1.83
CA GLU A 137 -9.91 -10.33 2.35
C GLU A 137 -9.28 -11.06 3.56
N ALA A 138 -10.12 -11.56 4.47
CA ALA A 138 -9.68 -12.31 5.64
C ALA A 138 -8.97 -13.62 5.26
N ASP A 139 -9.54 -14.41 4.34
CA ASP A 139 -8.92 -15.64 3.85
C ASP A 139 -7.60 -15.35 3.11
N TYR A 140 -7.55 -14.24 2.39
CA TYR A 140 -6.37 -13.80 1.67
C TYR A 140 -5.23 -13.42 2.64
N LEU A 141 -5.54 -12.70 3.71
CA LEU A 141 -4.61 -12.38 4.79
C LEU A 141 -4.14 -13.65 5.51
N ALA A 142 -5.05 -14.53 5.89
CA ALA A 142 -4.73 -15.79 6.56
C ALA A 142 -3.83 -16.68 5.67
N ALA A 143 -4.07 -16.71 4.36
CA ALA A 143 -3.24 -17.44 3.41
C ALA A 143 -1.81 -16.86 3.31
N TYR A 144 -1.66 -15.54 3.37
CA TYR A 144 -0.36 -14.88 3.42
C TYR A 144 0.38 -15.21 4.71
N CYS A 145 -0.28 -15.11 5.86
CA CYS A 145 0.31 -15.47 7.16
C CYS A 145 0.82 -16.92 7.19
N ARG A 146 0.01 -17.88 6.73
CA ARG A 146 0.45 -19.28 6.62
C ARG A 146 1.68 -19.44 5.72
N ARG A 147 1.71 -18.77 4.56
CA ARG A 147 2.84 -18.88 3.60
C ARG A 147 4.11 -18.23 4.09
N THR A 148 4.01 -17.22 4.95
CA THR A 148 5.17 -16.53 5.52
C THR A 148 5.56 -17.05 6.91
N HIS A 149 4.86 -18.10 7.41
CA HIS A 149 5.09 -18.72 8.72
C HIS A 149 4.97 -17.75 9.89
N ARG A 150 4.06 -16.78 9.78
CA ARG A 150 3.75 -15.82 10.84
C ARG A 150 2.41 -16.14 11.50
N GLU A 151 2.24 -15.68 12.72
CA GLU A 151 0.94 -15.69 13.39
C GLU A 151 -0.06 -14.80 12.62
N LEU A 152 -1.35 -15.03 12.89
CA LEU A 152 -2.40 -14.16 12.34
C LEU A 152 -2.19 -12.73 12.88
N ILE A 153 -2.23 -11.79 11.95
CA ILE A 153 -2.14 -10.38 12.27
C ILE A 153 -3.48 -9.98 12.93
N SER A 154 -3.42 -9.23 14.02
CA SER A 154 -4.62 -8.68 14.66
C SER A 154 -5.40 -7.78 13.69
N GLU A 155 -6.71 -7.69 13.88
CA GLU A 155 -7.55 -6.80 13.07
C GLU A 155 -7.08 -5.34 13.20
N THR A 156 -6.70 -4.92 14.40
CA THR A 156 -6.16 -3.59 14.70
C THR A 156 -4.88 -3.30 13.94
N ASP A 157 -3.88 -4.22 14.01
CA ASP A 157 -2.62 -4.01 13.29
C ASP A 157 -2.82 -4.01 11.77
N TYR A 158 -3.67 -4.92 11.28
CA TYR A 158 -3.98 -4.97 9.85
C TYR A 158 -4.67 -3.68 9.38
N ALA A 159 -5.61 -3.16 10.15
CA ALA A 159 -6.29 -1.91 9.88
C ALA A 159 -5.29 -0.72 9.81
N PHE A 160 -4.28 -0.68 10.71
CA PHE A 160 -3.20 0.30 10.62
C PHE A 160 -2.44 0.20 9.28
N TYR A 161 -2.04 -1.01 8.86
CA TYR A 161 -1.30 -1.17 7.60
C TYR A 161 -2.11 -0.74 6.39
N VAL A 162 -3.41 -0.99 6.40
CA VAL A 162 -4.33 -0.54 5.34
C VAL A 162 -4.50 0.98 5.37
N ALA A 163 -4.73 1.58 6.56
CA ALA A 163 -4.84 3.03 6.75
C ALA A 163 -3.58 3.76 6.26
N PHE A 164 -2.40 3.25 6.62
CA PHE A 164 -1.12 3.79 6.16
C PHE A 164 -1.02 3.78 4.62
N ASN A 165 -1.44 2.71 3.96
CA ASN A 165 -1.35 2.61 2.50
C ASN A 165 -2.35 3.53 1.78
N PHE A 166 -3.57 3.69 2.30
CA PHE A 166 -4.51 4.69 1.80
C PHE A 166 -4.00 6.12 2.02
N PHE A 167 -3.42 6.41 3.19
CA PHE A 167 -2.75 7.69 3.45
C PHE A 167 -1.62 7.95 2.46
N ARG A 168 -0.73 6.98 2.24
CA ARG A 168 0.35 7.07 1.26
C ARG A 168 -0.19 7.40 -0.14
N LEU A 169 -1.22 6.68 -0.58
CA LEU A 169 -1.82 6.90 -1.91
C LEU A 169 -2.52 8.26 -1.99
N ALA A 170 -3.22 8.68 -0.93
CA ALA A 170 -3.82 10.00 -0.83
C ALA A 170 -2.77 11.12 -0.90
N ALA A 171 -1.62 10.97 -0.24
CA ALA A 171 -0.51 11.93 -0.32
C ALA A 171 0.09 12.00 -1.73
N ILE A 172 0.21 10.87 -2.43
CA ILE A 172 0.63 10.83 -3.85
C ILE A 172 -0.37 11.61 -4.71
N PHE A 173 -1.68 11.37 -4.55
CA PHE A 173 -2.72 12.02 -5.35
C PHE A 173 -2.84 13.52 -5.01
N HIS A 174 -2.62 13.89 -3.75
CA HIS A 174 -2.49 15.29 -3.33
C HIS A 174 -1.32 15.98 -4.04
N GLY A 175 -0.16 15.37 -4.12
CA GLY A 175 0.98 15.91 -4.88
C GLY A 175 0.70 15.98 -6.39
N ILE A 176 -0.12 15.07 -6.95
CA ILE A 176 -0.61 15.18 -8.34
C ILE A 176 -1.53 16.40 -8.48
N LYS A 177 -2.43 16.66 -7.50
CA LYS A 177 -3.29 17.84 -7.49
C LYS A 177 -2.46 19.12 -7.54
N GLY A 178 -1.41 19.25 -6.72
CA GLY A 178 -0.50 20.39 -6.77
C GLY A 178 0.14 20.59 -8.15
N ARG A 179 0.61 19.50 -8.77
CA ARG A 179 1.16 19.56 -10.13
C ARG A 179 0.12 19.97 -11.19
N VAL A 180 -1.12 19.54 -11.05
CA VAL A 180 -2.22 19.94 -11.95
C VAL A 180 -2.47 21.45 -11.81
N ILE A 181 -2.52 21.97 -10.60
CA ILE A 181 -2.73 23.41 -10.31
C ILE A 181 -1.59 24.23 -10.91
N ARG A 182 -0.34 23.81 -10.75
CA ARG A 182 0.83 24.47 -11.31
C ARG A 182 1.02 24.28 -12.82
N GLY A 183 0.16 23.47 -13.47
CA GLY A 183 0.29 23.19 -14.91
C GLY A 183 1.48 22.29 -15.29
N THR A 184 2.08 21.58 -14.33
CA THR A 184 3.26 20.72 -14.53
C THR A 184 2.96 19.21 -14.55
N ALA A 185 1.68 18.84 -14.53
CA ALA A 185 1.26 17.44 -14.59
C ALA A 185 1.43 16.88 -16.02
N ALA A 186 2.23 15.83 -16.17
CA ALA A 186 2.51 15.19 -17.46
C ALA A 186 1.44 14.18 -17.91
N SER A 187 0.67 13.60 -16.97
CA SER A 187 -0.30 12.53 -17.29
C SER A 187 -1.67 13.09 -17.67
N ALA A 188 -2.27 12.53 -18.73
CA ALA A 188 -3.66 12.82 -19.11
C ALA A 188 -4.68 12.51 -17.99
N HIS A 189 -4.38 11.50 -17.17
CA HIS A 189 -5.23 11.08 -16.04
C HIS A 189 -4.96 11.84 -14.73
N ALA A 190 -4.04 12.80 -14.72
CA ALA A 190 -3.65 13.53 -13.51
C ALA A 190 -4.85 14.25 -12.85
N ARG A 191 -5.74 14.83 -13.64
CA ARG A 191 -6.92 15.54 -13.13
C ARG A 191 -7.92 14.60 -12.44
N GLU A 192 -8.13 13.41 -12.98
CA GLU A 192 -9.03 12.40 -12.38
C GLU A 192 -8.43 11.87 -11.07
N ARG A 193 -7.14 11.55 -11.06
CA ARG A 193 -6.44 11.14 -9.83
C ARG A 193 -6.49 12.23 -8.76
N ALA A 194 -6.28 13.49 -9.12
CA ALA A 194 -6.39 14.61 -8.19
C ALA A 194 -7.77 14.70 -7.51
N LYS A 195 -8.86 14.45 -8.26
CA LYS A 195 -10.22 14.43 -7.73
C LYS A 195 -10.51 13.27 -6.77
N SER A 196 -9.76 12.17 -6.89
CA SER A 196 -9.97 10.97 -6.08
C SER A 196 -9.28 11.04 -4.70
N SER A 197 -8.41 12.02 -4.45
CA SER A 197 -7.71 12.16 -3.16
C SER A 197 -8.65 12.18 -1.95
N PRO A 198 -9.77 12.91 -1.92
CA PRO A 198 -10.68 12.90 -0.76
C PRO A 198 -11.32 11.53 -0.48
N LYS A 199 -11.60 10.72 -1.51
CA LYS A 199 -12.12 9.36 -1.33
C LYS A 199 -11.09 8.45 -0.67
N LEU A 200 -9.82 8.58 -1.05
CA LEU A 200 -8.71 7.83 -0.43
C LEU A 200 -8.51 8.22 1.03
N VAL A 201 -8.64 9.51 1.34
CA VAL A 201 -8.60 10.01 2.73
C VAL A 201 -9.74 9.40 3.56
N ALA A 202 -10.96 9.35 3.01
CA ALA A 202 -12.09 8.73 3.70
C ALA A 202 -11.83 7.24 4.01
N LEU A 203 -11.28 6.47 3.06
CA LEU A 203 -10.93 5.05 3.26
C LEU A 203 -9.80 4.88 4.30
N ALA A 204 -8.84 5.80 4.33
CA ALA A 204 -7.80 5.80 5.36
C ALA A 204 -8.38 6.05 6.76
N LEU A 205 -9.30 7.01 6.89
CA LEU A 205 -9.98 7.33 8.15
C LEU A 205 -10.90 6.18 8.62
N GLU A 206 -11.65 5.56 7.71
CA GLU A 206 -12.45 4.38 8.01
C GLU A 206 -11.57 3.23 8.55
N SER A 207 -10.42 3.00 7.92
CA SER A 207 -9.46 1.99 8.40
C SER A 207 -8.85 2.38 9.75
N MET A 208 -8.57 3.66 9.98
CA MET A 208 -8.09 4.19 11.26
C MET A 208 -9.12 3.97 12.37
N GLU A 209 -10.41 4.21 12.11
CA GLU A 209 -11.49 4.05 13.08
C GLU A 209 -11.70 2.56 13.47
N ALA A 210 -11.35 1.64 12.61
CA ALA A 210 -11.34 0.20 12.93
C ALA A 210 -10.18 -0.22 13.86
N CYS A 211 -9.21 0.67 14.13
CA CYS A 211 -8.13 0.45 15.11
C CYS A 211 -8.49 0.86 16.54
N ILE A 212 -9.61 1.55 16.73
CA ILE A 212 -10.06 2.10 18.01
C ILE A 212 -11.13 1.20 18.63
#